data_eba437d6fbaccbb6a9993a4cee57f7a7
#
_entry.id   eba437d6fbaccbb6a9993a4cee57f7a7
#
_cell.length_a   1.000
_cell.length_b   1.000
_cell.length_c   1.000
_cell.angle_alpha   90.00
_cell.angle_beta   90.00
_cell.angle_gamma   90.00
#
_symmetry.space_group_name_H-M   'P 1'
#
loop_
_entity.id
_entity.type
_entity.pdbx_description
1 polymer ?
#
loop_
_entity_poly.entity_id
_entity_poly.type
_entity_poly.pdbx_seq_one_letter_code
_entity_poly.pdbx_strand_id
1 'polypeptide(L)'
;MHRLFLPLLLALFAPLFPAGGAPILNQRELLEAQSFWDNRDFDWFENNIPFLDTPDGDINTTYYYRWELVSKHLTYGSPTTGYLWTEFINRPFWSGAYGAIACPSGHQFYEDRWLHNPRYVRDYARYWFRTPGAQPQRYSAWMADSAWATHLVHPNQKFLADLLPDLRKNLDSWTGRSWVEEAGMFWQVGH
;
A
#
# COMPACT_ATOMS: atom_id res chain seq x y z
N MET A 1 1.83 70.54 15.39
CA MET A 1 1.33 69.18 15.43
C MET A 1 2.28 68.29 14.63
N HIS A 2 3.23 67.64 15.31
CA HIS A 2 4.21 66.77 14.68
C HIS A 2 3.71 65.33 14.86
N ARG A 3 3.45 64.64 13.74
CA ARG A 3 3.12 63.20 13.73
C ARG A 3 4.43 62.42 13.57
N LEU A 4 4.83 61.71 14.64
CA LEU A 4 5.90 60.74 14.61
C LEU A 4 5.38 59.47 13.87
N PHE A 5 6.01 59.17 12.75
CA PHE A 5 5.88 57.86 12.11
C PHE A 5 6.87 56.89 12.75
N LEU A 6 6.36 55.87 13.43
CA LEU A 6 7.15 54.77 13.99
C LEU A 6 7.23 53.68 12.87
N PRO A 7 8.42 53.29 12.38
CA PRO A 7 8.54 52.19 11.44
C PRO A 7 8.39 50.88 12.20
N LEU A 8 7.37 50.10 11.81
CA LEU A 8 7.15 48.72 12.29
C LEU A 8 8.21 47.81 11.65
N LEU A 9 9.21 47.40 12.40
CA LEU A 9 10.21 46.42 11.98
C LEU A 9 9.57 45.05 12.04
N LEU A 10 9.09 44.53 10.86
CA LEU A 10 8.65 43.15 10.71
C LEU A 10 9.91 42.28 10.66
N ALA A 11 10.28 41.67 11.78
CA ALA A 11 11.30 40.62 11.81
C ALA A 11 10.71 39.35 11.15
N LEU A 12 11.11 39.07 9.91
CA LEU A 12 10.86 37.80 9.24
C LEU A 12 11.65 36.70 9.98
N PHE A 13 10.99 36.01 10.89
CA PHE A 13 11.45 34.70 11.37
C PHE A 13 11.24 33.70 10.24
N ALA A 14 12.23 33.57 9.36
CA ALA A 14 12.32 32.37 8.50
C ALA A 14 12.66 31.19 9.43
N PRO A 15 11.88 30.10 9.43
CA PRO A 15 12.29 28.90 10.15
C PRO A 15 13.56 28.39 9.47
N LEU A 16 14.68 28.42 10.19
CA LEU A 16 15.90 27.71 9.82
C LEU A 16 15.60 26.20 9.96
N PHE A 17 15.06 25.59 8.90
CA PHE A 17 15.15 24.16 8.75
C PHE A 17 16.62 23.85 8.46
N PRO A 18 17.30 23.01 9.25
CA PRO A 18 18.65 22.59 8.91
C PRO A 18 18.61 21.88 7.57
N ALA A 19 19.30 22.44 6.59
CA ALA A 19 19.52 21.79 5.31
C ALA A 19 20.31 20.51 5.57
N GLY A 20 19.68 19.34 5.30
CA GLY A 20 20.37 18.07 5.12
C GLY A 20 21.19 17.59 6.32
N GLY A 21 20.52 17.29 7.44
CA GLY A 21 21.13 16.39 8.43
C GLY A 21 21.38 15.02 7.79
N ALA A 22 22.53 14.39 8.08
CA ALA A 22 22.76 13.00 7.70
C ALA A 22 21.55 12.16 8.14
N PRO A 23 21.13 11.15 7.35
CA PRO A 23 20.03 10.29 7.73
C PRO A 23 20.29 9.70 9.12
N ILE A 24 19.27 9.73 9.99
CA ILE A 24 19.36 9.26 11.37
C ILE A 24 19.70 7.76 11.40
N LEU A 25 19.28 7.02 10.36
CA LEU A 25 19.52 5.58 10.20
C LEU A 25 20.45 5.33 9.01
N ASN A 26 21.41 4.44 9.20
CA ASN A 26 22.17 3.89 8.09
C ASN A 26 21.37 2.75 7.43
N GLN A 27 20.60 3.11 6.41
CA GLN A 27 19.67 2.19 5.73
C GLN A 27 20.37 0.96 5.16
N ARG A 28 21.52 1.14 4.50
CA ARG A 28 22.28 0.06 3.91
C ARG A 28 22.77 -0.94 4.98
N GLU A 29 23.29 -0.45 6.08
CA GLU A 29 23.76 -1.27 7.18
C GLU A 29 22.63 -2.10 7.81
N LEU A 30 21.44 -1.51 7.98
CA LEU A 30 20.27 -2.22 8.50
C LEU A 30 19.81 -3.35 7.57
N LEU A 31 19.90 -3.16 6.26
CA LEU A 31 19.60 -4.22 5.29
C LEU A 31 20.65 -5.30 5.31
N GLU A 32 21.93 -4.93 5.27
CA GLU A 32 23.07 -5.87 5.25
C GLU A 32 23.22 -6.68 6.53
N ALA A 33 22.72 -6.16 7.66
CA ALA A 33 22.68 -6.88 8.93
C ALA A 33 21.76 -8.12 8.89
N GLN A 34 20.82 -8.20 7.95
CA GLN A 34 19.91 -9.34 7.83
C GLN A 34 20.48 -10.38 6.85
N SER A 35 20.38 -11.66 7.22
CA SER A 35 20.97 -12.77 6.44
C SER A 35 19.98 -13.49 5.51
N PHE A 36 18.71 -13.17 5.55
CA PHE A 36 17.63 -13.91 4.87
C PHE A 36 17.29 -13.40 3.45
N TRP A 37 17.91 -12.32 2.98
CA TRP A 37 17.59 -11.73 1.68
C TRP A 37 17.89 -12.69 0.51
N ASP A 38 16.86 -13.06 -0.24
CA ASP A 38 16.96 -13.63 -1.57
C ASP A 38 17.02 -12.52 -2.62
N ASN A 39 16.16 -11.48 -2.45
CA ASN A 39 16.25 -10.26 -3.25
C ASN A 39 17.27 -9.31 -2.61
N ARG A 40 18.38 -9.06 -3.31
CA ARG A 40 19.45 -8.15 -2.86
C ARG A 40 19.48 -6.83 -3.62
N ASP A 41 18.38 -6.44 -4.23
CA ASP A 41 18.22 -5.09 -4.77
C ASP A 41 18.02 -4.07 -3.63
N PHE A 42 19.10 -3.87 -2.87
CA PHE A 42 19.07 -2.97 -1.73
C PHE A 42 18.78 -1.52 -2.11
N ASP A 43 19.12 -1.10 -3.33
CA ASP A 43 18.75 0.22 -3.84
C ASP A 43 17.22 0.34 -3.98
N TRP A 44 16.55 -0.73 -4.39
CA TRP A 44 15.09 -0.75 -4.41
C TRP A 44 14.50 -0.63 -2.99
N PHE A 45 15.03 -1.36 -2.02
CA PHE A 45 14.56 -1.29 -0.63
C PHE A 45 14.79 0.10 -0.04
N GLU A 46 15.99 0.70 -0.19
CA GLU A 46 16.31 2.05 0.29
C GLU A 46 15.35 3.11 -0.25
N ASN A 47 14.91 2.97 -1.51
CA ASN A 47 14.01 3.92 -2.14
C ASN A 47 12.53 3.67 -1.86
N ASN A 48 12.15 2.46 -1.43
CA ASN A 48 10.73 2.09 -1.40
C ASN A 48 10.19 1.73 -0.02
N ILE A 49 10.98 1.24 0.93
CA ILE A 49 10.46 0.86 2.23
C ILE A 49 10.72 1.91 3.31
N PRO A 50 9.84 2.05 4.32
CA PRO A 50 10.19 2.76 5.53
C PRO A 50 11.21 1.95 6.35
N PHE A 51 12.10 2.63 7.06
CA PHE A 51 13.13 1.99 7.88
C PHE A 51 12.80 2.08 9.36
N LEU A 52 13.15 1.03 10.07
CA LEU A 52 12.95 0.86 11.51
C LEU A 52 14.25 0.38 12.15
N ASP A 53 14.61 0.97 13.29
CA ASP A 53 15.66 0.47 14.16
C ASP A 53 15.17 0.58 15.61
N THR A 54 15.12 -0.55 16.29
CA THR A 54 14.67 -0.64 17.68
C THR A 54 15.76 -1.34 18.53
N PRO A 55 15.72 -1.18 19.85
CA PRO A 55 16.61 -1.94 20.75
C PRO A 55 16.38 -3.48 20.72
N ASP A 56 15.24 -3.93 20.13
CA ASP A 56 14.87 -5.33 20.05
C ASP A 56 15.22 -5.89 18.66
N GLY A 57 16.24 -6.76 18.61
CA GLY A 57 16.73 -7.38 17.38
C GLY A 57 15.70 -8.29 16.70
N ASP A 58 14.82 -8.95 17.47
CA ASP A 58 13.78 -9.83 16.90
C ASP A 58 12.70 -9.02 16.19
N ILE A 59 12.35 -7.85 16.73
CA ILE A 59 11.44 -6.90 16.05
C ILE A 59 12.06 -6.44 14.74
N ASN A 60 13.32 -6.01 14.75
CA ASN A 60 14.01 -5.53 13.55
C ASN A 60 14.10 -6.65 12.49
N THR A 61 14.48 -7.86 12.89
CA THR A 61 14.55 -9.02 11.97
C THR A 61 13.20 -9.34 11.37
N THR A 62 12.14 -9.40 12.18
CA THR A 62 10.77 -9.66 11.72
C THR A 62 10.29 -8.57 10.77
N TYR A 63 10.56 -7.30 11.07
CA TYR A 63 10.19 -6.16 10.25
C TYR A 63 10.81 -6.26 8.85
N TYR A 64 12.12 -6.46 8.74
CA TYR A 64 12.80 -6.56 7.43
C TYR A 64 12.43 -7.85 6.69
N TYR A 65 12.18 -8.95 7.40
CA TYR A 65 11.68 -10.19 6.78
C TYR A 65 10.31 -9.99 6.11
N ARG A 66 9.42 -9.15 6.68
CA ARG A 66 8.15 -8.82 6.02
C ARG A 66 8.39 -8.09 4.69
N TRP A 67 9.33 -7.16 4.62
CA TRP A 67 9.67 -6.47 3.38
C TRP A 67 10.31 -7.38 2.33
N GLU A 68 11.08 -8.36 2.76
CA GLU A 68 11.56 -9.44 1.87
C GLU A 68 10.36 -10.18 1.24
N LEU A 69 9.37 -10.58 2.04
CA LEU A 69 8.16 -11.25 1.53
C LEU A 69 7.37 -10.33 0.58
N VAL A 70 7.20 -9.07 0.92
CA VAL A 70 6.55 -8.07 0.03
C VAL A 70 7.25 -8.04 -1.33
N SER A 71 8.58 -7.97 -1.36
CA SER A 71 9.34 -7.94 -2.61
C SER A 71 9.21 -9.22 -3.43
N LYS A 72 9.19 -10.38 -2.79
CA LYS A 72 9.02 -11.69 -3.44
C LYS A 72 7.65 -11.86 -4.10
N HIS A 73 6.62 -11.32 -3.50
CA HIS A 73 5.25 -11.44 -3.98
C HIS A 73 4.85 -10.32 -4.95
N LEU A 74 5.64 -9.26 -5.04
CA LEU A 74 5.43 -8.17 -5.97
C LEU A 74 5.62 -8.64 -7.42
N THR A 75 4.64 -8.36 -8.25
CA THR A 75 4.61 -8.80 -9.65
C THR A 75 4.19 -7.62 -10.54
N TYR A 76 4.76 -7.56 -11.74
CA TYR A 76 4.29 -6.70 -12.80
C TYR A 76 3.49 -7.52 -13.82
N GLY A 77 2.19 -7.21 -13.96
CA GLY A 77 1.32 -7.95 -14.84
C GLY A 77 1.50 -7.57 -16.31
N SER A 78 1.22 -6.32 -16.63
CA SER A 78 1.34 -5.77 -17.99
C SER A 78 1.35 -4.24 -17.93
N PRO A 79 1.64 -3.53 -19.04
CA PRO A 79 1.56 -2.07 -19.07
C PRO A 79 0.18 -1.50 -18.71
N THR A 80 -0.89 -2.24 -18.94
CA THR A 80 -2.27 -1.83 -18.61
C THR A 80 -2.71 -2.25 -17.21
N THR A 81 -2.13 -3.33 -16.67
CA THR A 81 -2.43 -3.85 -15.33
C THR A 81 -1.60 -3.16 -14.26
N GLY A 82 -0.31 -2.92 -14.53
CA GLY A 82 0.64 -2.42 -13.55
C GLY A 82 1.06 -3.48 -12.55
N TYR A 83 1.33 -3.04 -11.32
CA TYR A 83 1.80 -3.89 -10.22
C TYR A 83 0.67 -4.52 -9.44
N LEU A 84 0.96 -5.72 -8.91
CA LEU A 84 0.06 -6.48 -8.05
C LEU A 84 0.87 -7.40 -7.13
N TRP A 85 0.22 -7.99 -6.12
CA TRP A 85 0.83 -9.00 -5.26
C TRP A 85 0.17 -10.36 -5.47
N THR A 86 0.98 -11.41 -5.41
CA THR A 86 0.53 -12.80 -5.40
C THR A 86 0.46 -13.33 -3.97
N GLU A 87 -0.35 -14.35 -3.71
CA GLU A 87 -0.33 -15.07 -2.43
C GLU A 87 0.77 -16.13 -2.40
N PHE A 88 1.03 -16.77 -3.54
CA PHE A 88 2.01 -17.84 -3.68
C PHE A 88 3.09 -17.47 -4.69
N ILE A 89 4.33 -17.84 -4.40
CA ILE A 89 5.45 -17.73 -5.34
C ILE A 89 5.16 -18.57 -6.60
N ASN A 90 4.77 -19.83 -6.41
CA ASN A 90 4.31 -20.71 -7.49
C ASN A 90 2.81 -20.51 -7.68
N ARG A 91 2.44 -19.71 -8.67
CA ARG A 91 1.05 -19.32 -8.94
C ARG A 91 0.17 -20.54 -9.20
N PRO A 92 -0.84 -20.84 -8.35
CA PRO A 92 -1.72 -21.97 -8.60
C PRO A 92 -2.59 -21.72 -9.84
N PHE A 93 -2.94 -22.76 -10.57
CA PHE A 93 -3.77 -22.66 -11.78
C PHE A 93 -5.16 -22.08 -11.54
N TRP A 94 -5.66 -22.15 -10.31
CA TRP A 94 -6.96 -21.63 -9.88
C TRP A 94 -6.90 -20.18 -9.36
N SER A 95 -5.72 -19.58 -9.29
CA SER A 95 -5.58 -18.18 -8.92
C SER A 95 -6.15 -17.25 -9.99
N GLY A 96 -6.42 -16.00 -9.64
CA GLY A 96 -6.79 -14.96 -10.59
C GLY A 96 -5.65 -14.63 -11.57
N ALA A 97 -5.93 -13.71 -12.48
CA ALA A 97 -4.94 -13.23 -13.43
C ALA A 97 -3.64 -12.85 -12.73
N TYR A 98 -2.51 -13.23 -13.32
CA TYR A 98 -1.16 -13.03 -12.81
C TYR A 98 -0.86 -13.62 -11.42
N GLY A 99 -1.73 -14.50 -10.91
CA GLY A 99 -1.52 -15.17 -9.63
C GLY A 99 -2.07 -14.47 -8.40
N ALA A 100 -2.82 -13.39 -8.56
CA ALA A 100 -3.45 -12.71 -7.42
C ALA A 100 -4.65 -13.48 -6.89
N ILE A 101 -4.85 -13.43 -5.57
CA ILE A 101 -5.95 -14.07 -4.86
C ILE A 101 -6.59 -13.03 -3.93
N ALA A 102 -7.93 -12.94 -3.94
CA ALA A 102 -8.63 -11.89 -3.21
C ALA A 102 -8.55 -12.06 -1.68
N CYS A 103 -8.39 -13.28 -1.18
CA CYS A 103 -8.36 -13.57 0.25
C CYS A 103 -7.31 -12.73 1.03
N PRO A 104 -6.01 -12.70 0.65
CA PRO A 104 -5.00 -11.94 1.36
C PRO A 104 -4.96 -10.45 0.97
N SER A 105 -5.71 -10.02 -0.05
CA SER A 105 -5.52 -8.71 -0.67
C SER A 105 -5.64 -7.54 0.32
N GLY A 106 -6.58 -7.59 1.25
CA GLY A 106 -6.73 -6.55 2.27
C GLY A 106 -5.50 -6.43 3.17
N HIS A 107 -4.92 -7.56 3.59
CA HIS A 107 -3.68 -7.57 4.37
C HIS A 107 -2.51 -7.01 3.57
N GLN A 108 -2.37 -7.40 2.30
CA GLN A 108 -1.36 -6.87 1.39
C GLN A 108 -1.49 -5.35 1.24
N PHE A 109 -2.71 -4.80 1.06
CA PHE A 109 -2.90 -3.35 1.04
C PHE A 109 -2.47 -2.67 2.34
N TYR A 110 -2.78 -3.25 3.49
CA TYR A 110 -2.44 -2.67 4.78
C TYR A 110 -0.94 -2.68 5.06
N GLU A 111 -0.21 -3.64 4.55
CA GLU A 111 1.24 -3.72 4.63
C GLU A 111 1.89 -2.82 3.56
N ASP A 112 1.48 -2.97 2.31
CA ASP A 112 2.16 -2.37 1.16
C ASP A 112 1.85 -0.88 0.97
N ARG A 113 0.80 -0.36 1.62
CA ARG A 113 0.50 1.08 1.63
C ARG A 113 1.63 1.94 2.21
N TRP A 114 2.55 1.33 2.94
CA TRP A 114 3.70 2.02 3.53
C TRP A 114 4.89 2.15 2.58
N LEU A 115 4.84 1.51 1.40
CA LEU A 115 5.83 1.75 0.35
C LEU A 115 5.82 3.22 -0.05
N HIS A 116 7.01 3.81 -0.21
CA HIS A 116 7.15 5.24 -0.54
C HIS A 116 6.51 5.59 -1.87
N ASN A 117 6.58 4.67 -2.87
CA ASN A 117 5.94 4.88 -4.16
C ASN A 117 4.50 4.36 -4.17
N PRO A 118 3.49 5.24 -4.11
CA PRO A 118 2.08 4.84 -4.08
C PRO A 118 1.58 4.19 -5.37
N ARG A 119 2.39 4.15 -6.42
CA ARG A 119 2.02 3.50 -7.67
C ARG A 119 1.71 2.03 -7.45
N TYR A 120 2.50 1.32 -6.65
CA TYR A 120 2.31 -0.10 -6.40
C TYR A 120 0.90 -0.42 -5.91
N VAL A 121 0.48 0.18 -4.81
CA VAL A 121 -0.86 -0.06 -4.22
C VAL A 121 -2.00 0.52 -5.08
N ARG A 122 -1.76 1.60 -5.83
CA ARG A 122 -2.78 2.16 -6.74
C ARG A 122 -3.00 1.29 -7.97
N ASP A 123 -1.94 0.73 -8.54
CA ASP A 123 -2.04 -0.25 -9.63
C ASP A 123 -2.77 -1.50 -9.13
N TYR A 124 -2.42 -1.99 -7.93
CA TYR A 124 -3.07 -3.14 -7.32
C TYR A 124 -4.57 -2.91 -7.06
N ALA A 125 -4.96 -1.71 -6.61
CA ALA A 125 -6.37 -1.38 -6.44
C ALA A 125 -7.14 -1.43 -7.78
N ARG A 126 -6.56 -0.89 -8.85
CA ARG A 126 -7.16 -0.96 -10.18
C ARG A 126 -7.19 -2.37 -10.76
N TYR A 127 -6.15 -3.17 -10.50
CA TYR A 127 -6.08 -4.55 -10.92
C TYR A 127 -7.37 -5.31 -10.59
N TRP A 128 -7.86 -5.21 -9.35
CA TRP A 128 -9.00 -5.98 -8.89
C TRP A 128 -10.29 -5.72 -9.69
N PHE A 129 -10.47 -4.54 -10.21
CA PHE A 129 -11.71 -4.15 -10.88
C PHE A 129 -11.58 -4.01 -12.39
N ARG A 130 -10.38 -3.83 -12.91
CA ARG A 130 -10.16 -3.46 -14.32
C ARG A 130 -9.34 -4.48 -15.11
N THR A 131 -8.76 -5.48 -14.45
CA THR A 131 -8.00 -6.53 -15.15
C THR A 131 -8.89 -7.72 -15.43
N PRO A 132 -9.01 -8.15 -16.69
CA PRO A 132 -9.72 -9.37 -17.04
C PRO A 132 -9.13 -10.58 -16.31
N GLY A 133 -10.00 -11.37 -15.67
CA GLY A 133 -9.58 -12.53 -14.87
C GLY A 133 -9.14 -12.23 -13.43
N ALA A 134 -9.12 -10.96 -13.00
CA ALA A 134 -9.13 -10.65 -11.58
C ALA A 134 -10.45 -11.14 -10.95
N GLN A 135 -10.39 -11.68 -9.75
CA GLN A 135 -11.52 -12.34 -9.11
C GLN A 135 -11.85 -11.65 -7.76
N PRO A 136 -12.28 -10.36 -7.76
CA PRO A 136 -12.44 -9.57 -6.54
C PRO A 136 -13.52 -10.10 -5.60
N GLN A 137 -14.37 -10.99 -6.08
CA GLN A 137 -15.51 -11.57 -5.35
C GLN A 137 -15.35 -13.06 -5.06
N ARG A 138 -14.18 -13.62 -5.37
CA ARG A 138 -13.92 -15.05 -5.12
C ARG A 138 -13.90 -15.36 -3.63
N TYR A 139 -13.36 -14.42 -2.84
CA TYR A 139 -13.32 -14.45 -1.39
C TYR A 139 -13.88 -13.15 -0.82
N SER A 140 -14.25 -13.14 0.47
CA SER A 140 -14.52 -11.89 1.17
C SER A 140 -13.24 -11.06 1.24
N ALA A 141 -13.33 -9.81 0.77
CA ALA A 141 -12.21 -8.89 0.77
C ALA A 141 -12.73 -7.48 1.02
N TRP A 142 -12.00 -6.71 1.82
CA TRP A 142 -12.39 -5.34 2.20
C TRP A 142 -11.77 -4.28 1.28
N MET A 143 -12.07 -4.36 -0.03
CA MET A 143 -11.45 -3.53 -1.05
C MET A 143 -11.69 -2.03 -0.86
N ALA A 144 -12.87 -1.62 -0.40
CA ALA A 144 -13.18 -0.21 -0.16
C ALA A 144 -12.38 0.34 1.03
N ASP A 145 -12.30 -0.41 2.11
CA ASP A 145 -11.49 -0.09 3.28
C ASP A 145 -9.98 -0.04 2.92
N SER A 146 -9.51 -0.98 2.12
CA SER A 146 -8.12 -1.01 1.63
C SER A 146 -7.75 0.21 0.78
N ALA A 147 -8.66 0.64 -0.11
CA ALA A 147 -8.47 1.86 -0.89
C ALA A 147 -8.43 3.10 0.00
N TRP A 148 -9.29 3.16 1.01
CA TRP A 148 -9.29 4.21 2.01
C TRP A 148 -8.02 4.20 2.85
N ALA A 149 -7.58 3.04 3.33
CA ALA A 149 -6.33 2.86 4.08
C ALA A 149 -5.10 3.33 3.30
N THR A 150 -5.07 3.08 1.98
CA THR A 150 -4.04 3.61 1.08
C THR A 150 -4.10 5.15 0.99
N HIS A 151 -5.31 5.73 0.92
CA HIS A 151 -5.49 7.18 0.88
C HIS A 151 -5.02 7.86 2.16
N LEU A 152 -5.17 7.22 3.33
CA LEU A 152 -4.71 7.77 4.61
C LEU A 152 -3.18 7.94 4.67
N VAL A 153 -2.42 7.08 3.98
CA VAL A 153 -0.96 7.17 3.90
C VAL A 153 -0.52 8.05 2.73
N HIS A 154 -1.18 7.91 1.57
CA HIS A 154 -0.88 8.65 0.35
C HIS A 154 -2.11 9.43 -0.14
N PRO A 155 -2.46 10.56 0.48
CA PRO A 155 -3.67 11.31 0.16
C PRO A 155 -3.79 11.62 -1.34
N ASN A 156 -4.88 11.15 -1.96
CA ASN A 156 -5.16 11.41 -3.37
C ASN A 156 -6.67 11.27 -3.65
N GLN A 157 -7.40 12.38 -3.56
CA GLN A 157 -8.84 12.40 -3.82
C GLN A 157 -9.20 12.02 -5.26
N LYS A 158 -8.34 12.38 -6.23
CA LYS A 158 -8.56 12.01 -7.64
C LYS A 158 -8.51 10.50 -7.83
N PHE A 159 -7.60 9.81 -7.16
CA PHE A 159 -7.52 8.35 -7.18
C PHE A 159 -8.77 7.70 -6.58
N LEU A 160 -9.26 8.19 -5.43
CA LEU A 160 -10.49 7.66 -4.82
C LEU A 160 -11.71 7.92 -5.71
N ALA A 161 -11.82 9.11 -6.27
CA ALA A 161 -12.93 9.46 -7.18
C ALA A 161 -12.90 8.57 -8.45
N ASP A 162 -11.72 8.28 -9.00
CA ASP A 162 -11.52 7.36 -10.13
C ASP A 162 -11.94 5.92 -9.80
N LEU A 163 -11.71 5.48 -8.56
CA LEU A 163 -12.01 4.11 -8.12
C LEU A 163 -13.46 3.92 -7.62
N LEU A 164 -14.12 5.00 -7.21
CA LEU A 164 -15.45 4.93 -6.58
C LEU A 164 -16.51 4.19 -7.41
N PRO A 165 -16.63 4.39 -8.74
CA PRO A 165 -17.57 3.62 -9.56
C PRO A 165 -17.31 2.11 -9.51
N ASP A 166 -16.05 1.69 -9.48
CA ASP A 166 -15.65 0.28 -9.42
C ASP A 166 -16.03 -0.32 -8.06
N LEU A 167 -15.75 0.40 -6.96
CA LEU A 167 -16.12 -0.01 -5.60
C LEU A 167 -17.62 -0.14 -5.45
N ARG A 168 -18.40 0.80 -6.00
CA ARG A 168 -19.85 0.75 -5.98
C ARG A 168 -20.38 -0.47 -6.73
N LYS A 169 -19.90 -0.69 -7.96
CA LYS A 169 -20.25 -1.87 -8.75
C LYS A 169 -19.93 -3.17 -8.03
N ASN A 170 -18.79 -3.22 -7.32
CA ASN A 170 -18.41 -4.38 -6.52
C ASN A 170 -19.40 -4.61 -5.36
N LEU A 171 -19.79 -3.56 -4.64
CA LEU A 171 -20.80 -3.65 -3.57
C LEU A 171 -22.17 -4.09 -4.12
N ASP A 172 -22.63 -3.48 -5.20
CA ASP A 172 -23.90 -3.83 -5.86
C ASP A 172 -23.93 -5.31 -6.25
N SER A 173 -22.81 -5.84 -6.74
CA SER A 173 -22.68 -7.26 -7.08
C SER A 173 -22.73 -8.18 -5.84
N TRP A 174 -22.15 -7.77 -4.72
CA TRP A 174 -22.29 -8.49 -3.44
C TRP A 174 -23.74 -8.46 -2.95
N THR A 175 -24.37 -7.28 -2.98
CA THR A 175 -25.78 -7.09 -2.58
C THR A 175 -26.71 -7.96 -3.41
N GLY A 176 -26.53 -7.98 -4.72
CA GLY A 176 -27.40 -8.77 -5.61
C GLY A 176 -27.23 -10.29 -5.52
N ARG A 177 -26.08 -10.75 -5.00
CA ARG A 177 -25.75 -12.20 -5.00
C ARG A 177 -25.74 -12.85 -3.62
N SER A 178 -25.32 -12.12 -2.62
CA SER A 178 -24.92 -12.68 -1.33
C SER A 178 -25.61 -12.03 -0.14
N TRP A 179 -26.45 -11.02 -0.35
CA TRP A 179 -27.19 -10.37 0.71
C TRP A 179 -28.32 -11.29 1.20
N VAL A 180 -28.43 -11.46 2.51
CA VAL A 180 -29.49 -12.20 3.20
C VAL A 180 -30.31 -11.21 4.01
N GLU A 181 -31.51 -10.88 3.53
CA GLU A 181 -32.37 -9.83 4.12
C GLU A 181 -32.72 -10.14 5.58
N GLU A 182 -33.10 -11.39 5.89
CA GLU A 182 -33.51 -11.80 7.22
C GLU A 182 -32.38 -11.70 8.25
N ALA A 183 -31.14 -11.87 7.79
CA ALA A 183 -29.94 -11.82 8.63
C ALA A 183 -29.30 -10.43 8.67
N GLY A 184 -29.62 -9.55 7.71
CA GLY A 184 -28.99 -8.24 7.55
C GLY A 184 -27.48 -8.34 7.26
N MET A 185 -27.02 -9.40 6.59
CA MET A 185 -25.61 -9.65 6.32
C MET A 185 -25.38 -10.34 4.98
N PHE A 186 -24.12 -10.31 4.55
CA PHE A 186 -23.71 -11.05 3.35
C PHE A 186 -23.37 -12.50 3.69
N TRP A 187 -23.85 -13.41 2.86
CA TRP A 187 -23.47 -14.81 2.91
C TRP A 187 -22.39 -15.11 1.86
N GLN A 188 -21.34 -15.79 2.27
CA GLN A 188 -20.36 -16.33 1.35
C GLN A 188 -20.35 -17.85 1.44
N VAL A 189 -20.53 -18.50 0.29
CA VAL A 189 -20.41 -19.95 0.18
C VAL A 189 -18.95 -20.34 0.43
N GLY A 190 -18.73 -21.34 1.28
CA GLY A 190 -17.38 -21.91 1.49
C GLY A 190 -16.81 -22.46 0.19
N HIS A 191 -15.49 -22.42 0.08
CA HIS A 191 -14.74 -22.95 -1.08
C HIS A 191 -14.27 -24.36 -0.84
#